data_98afd296d6a8a207729e3a9aff6f1fbc
#
_entry.id   98afd296d6a8a207729e3a9aff6f1fbc
#
_cell.length_a   1.000
_cell.length_b   1.000
_cell.length_c   1.000
_cell.angle_alpha   90.00
_cell.angle_beta   90.00
_cell.angle_gamma   90.00
#
_symmetry.space_group_name_H-M   'P 1'
#
loop_
_entity.id
_entity.type
_entity.pdbx_description
1 polymer ?
#
loop_
_entity_poly.entity_id
_entity_poly.type
_entity_poly.pdbx_seq_one_letter_code
_entity_poly.pdbx_strand_id
1 'polypeptide(L)'
;MVLRRFKVREHERGLLFRDREFKGVLRPGRHWAWDPLFKVHVDVVSVRDVWLDHKDLDVIAKSGALGAEARVVDLKDHERAVVWVDGRIEAALKPGLYALWTVFHDVRVETFDTRVVRFEHTDLAAIAQARGAAPLLEASTIEAGHAGLFFKDGRHEATLAPGPHAFWKGVAKARILDVDLREQVVDVAGQEIMTADKVTLRLNAVVTYKVADPLKAVTTVEDYRQALYREAQLALRGVIGTRELDVLLSDKDAVARELDGIVRARVAGFGVEVVALGIRDVILPGEMKDLMNKVTEAKKAAEAALITRREETAAMRSQANTAKILESSPTLMRLRELEVLEKVSEKANLTVVLGEKGLADRVVKLL
;
A
#
# COMPACT_ATOMS: atom_id res chain seq x y z
N MET A 1 64.62 53.48 -3.99
CA MET A 1 64.01 52.97 -2.72
C MET A 1 62.55 52.69 -3.06
N VAL A 2 62.16 51.39 -3.25
CA VAL A 2 60.79 51.05 -3.69
C VAL A 2 59.99 50.63 -2.43
N LEU A 3 59.23 51.57 -1.90
CA LEU A 3 58.27 51.34 -0.83
C LEU A 3 56.93 51.07 -1.50
N ARG A 4 56.35 49.88 -1.32
CA ARG A 4 55.05 49.55 -1.85
C ARG A 4 53.99 49.77 -0.77
N ARG A 5 52.88 50.43 -1.14
CA ARG A 5 51.75 50.66 -0.26
C ARG A 5 50.58 49.75 -0.65
N PHE A 6 50.05 49.07 0.31
CA PHE A 6 48.86 48.24 0.17
C PHE A 6 47.74 48.84 1.04
N LYS A 7 46.52 48.95 0.52
CA LYS A 7 45.34 49.37 1.24
C LYS A 7 44.40 48.20 1.32
N VAL A 8 44.07 47.77 2.56
CA VAL A 8 43.10 46.74 2.85
C VAL A 8 41.89 47.42 3.49
N ARG A 9 40.68 47.20 2.93
CA ARG A 9 39.44 47.76 3.45
C ARG A 9 38.94 46.93 4.63
N GLU A 10 37.94 47.46 5.39
CA GLU A 10 37.40 46.74 6.56
C GLU A 10 36.83 45.37 6.26
N HIS A 11 36.21 45.23 5.08
CA HIS A 11 35.63 43.98 4.60
C HIS A 11 36.61 43.11 3.76
N GLU A 12 37.89 43.42 3.86
CA GLU A 12 38.97 42.76 3.15
C GLU A 12 40.06 42.26 4.10
N ARG A 13 40.80 41.24 3.68
CA ARG A 13 42.05 40.80 4.29
C ARG A 13 43.12 40.68 3.21
N GLY A 14 44.32 41.06 3.53
CA GLY A 14 45.45 40.89 2.64
C GLY A 14 46.27 39.65 2.99
N LEU A 15 46.35 38.73 2.08
CA LEU A 15 47.24 37.55 2.20
C LEU A 15 48.63 37.97 1.74
N LEU A 16 49.56 38.09 2.68
CA LEU A 16 50.93 38.59 2.40
C LEU A 16 51.81 37.42 2.01
N PHE A 17 52.37 37.50 0.79
CA PHE A 17 53.39 36.62 0.29
C PHE A 17 54.70 37.38 0.07
N ARG A 18 55.81 36.76 0.51
CA ARG A 18 57.14 37.25 0.25
C ARG A 18 57.98 36.12 -0.35
N ASP A 19 58.52 36.35 -1.53
CA ASP A 19 59.30 35.34 -2.26
C ASP A 19 58.51 34.05 -2.53
N ARG A 20 57.19 34.21 -2.79
CA ARG A 20 56.18 33.13 -2.95
C ARG A 20 55.85 32.37 -1.67
N GLU A 21 56.43 32.74 -0.52
CA GLU A 21 56.09 32.14 0.74
C GLU A 21 55.04 32.98 1.46
N PHE A 22 54.00 32.31 2.00
CA PHE A 22 53.01 32.98 2.84
C PHE A 22 53.61 33.44 4.15
N LYS A 23 53.40 34.71 4.48
CA LYS A 23 53.97 35.33 5.69
C LYS A 23 52.94 35.75 6.74
N GLY A 24 51.67 35.87 6.35
CA GLY A 24 50.60 36.20 7.30
C GLY A 24 49.44 36.94 6.64
N VAL A 25 48.47 37.34 7.51
CA VAL A 25 47.24 38.04 7.13
C VAL A 25 47.37 39.50 7.55
N LEU A 26 47.16 40.42 6.64
CA LEU A 26 47.08 41.84 6.89
C LEU A 26 45.64 42.24 7.25
N ARG A 27 45.49 42.87 8.39
CA ARG A 27 44.23 43.43 8.85
C ARG A 27 43.87 44.70 8.08
N PRO A 28 42.63 45.21 8.18
CA PRO A 28 42.24 46.47 7.57
C PRO A 28 43.18 47.61 7.91
N GLY A 29 43.53 48.39 6.92
CA GLY A 29 44.45 49.53 7.13
C GLY A 29 45.34 49.81 5.92
N ARG A 30 46.34 50.70 6.18
CA ARG A 30 47.36 51.02 5.21
C ARG A 30 48.66 50.35 5.63
N HIS A 31 49.18 49.45 4.79
CA HIS A 31 50.39 48.70 5.06
C HIS A 31 51.50 49.15 4.09
N TRP A 32 52.70 49.23 4.58
CA TRP A 32 53.86 49.56 3.83
C TRP A 32 54.87 48.42 3.87
N ALA A 33 55.35 48.01 2.72
CA ALA A 33 56.39 46.99 2.63
C ALA A 33 57.59 47.55 1.84
N TRP A 34 58.78 47.36 2.40
CA TRP A 34 60.00 47.61 1.66
C TRP A 34 60.30 46.45 0.74
N ASP A 35 60.27 46.72 -0.59
CA ASP A 35 60.34 45.67 -1.62
C ASP A 35 61.21 46.12 -2.80
N PRO A 36 62.54 46.11 -2.63
CA PRO A 36 63.48 46.54 -3.67
C PRO A 36 63.56 45.55 -4.80
N LEU A 37 63.18 44.30 -4.60
CA LEU A 37 63.27 43.19 -5.56
C LEU A 37 61.90 42.74 -6.13
N PHE A 38 60.83 43.47 -5.83
CA PHE A 38 59.45 43.16 -6.25
C PHE A 38 59.01 41.74 -5.86
N LYS A 39 59.45 41.25 -4.70
CA LYS A 39 59.16 39.92 -4.18
C LYS A 39 57.93 39.89 -3.25
N VAL A 40 57.39 41.05 -2.85
CA VAL A 40 56.22 41.15 -1.98
C VAL A 40 54.94 41.22 -2.83
N HIS A 41 54.06 40.26 -2.62
CA HIS A 41 52.72 40.22 -3.18
C HIS A 41 51.67 40.16 -2.09
N VAL A 42 50.55 40.84 -2.30
CA VAL A 42 49.39 40.80 -1.37
C VAL A 42 48.14 40.50 -2.19
N ASP A 43 47.59 39.35 -1.93
CA ASP A 43 46.30 38.97 -2.46
C ASP A 43 45.20 39.49 -1.53
N VAL A 44 44.36 40.37 -2.05
CA VAL A 44 43.25 40.94 -1.28
C VAL A 44 42.01 40.08 -1.48
N VAL A 45 41.53 39.51 -0.39
CA VAL A 45 40.33 38.66 -0.37
C VAL A 45 39.21 39.34 0.41
N SER A 46 38.00 39.20 -0.04
CA SER A 46 36.81 39.70 0.67
C SER A 46 36.43 38.75 1.79
N VAL A 47 36.15 39.29 2.99
CA VAL A 47 35.62 38.52 4.12
C VAL A 47 34.09 38.62 4.24
N ARG A 48 33.43 39.24 3.22
CA ARG A 48 31.96 39.18 3.08
C ARG A 48 31.48 37.85 2.60
N ASP A 49 32.29 37.20 1.73
CA ASP A 49 32.07 35.82 1.36
C ASP A 49 32.56 34.94 2.50
N VAL A 50 31.74 34.01 2.92
CA VAL A 50 32.09 33.09 4.01
C VAL A 50 33.30 32.22 3.63
N TRP A 51 33.41 31.86 2.38
CA TRP A 51 34.44 30.95 1.88
C TRP A 51 35.73 31.67 1.57
N LEU A 52 36.83 31.17 2.16
CA LEU A 52 38.17 31.55 1.74
C LEU A 52 38.59 30.60 0.58
N ASP A 53 38.45 31.06 -0.64
CA ASP A 53 38.92 30.35 -1.83
C ASP A 53 40.26 30.94 -2.27
N HIS A 54 41.32 30.13 -2.17
CA HIS A 54 42.68 30.53 -2.59
C HIS A 54 43.45 29.31 -3.05
N LYS A 55 44.30 29.51 -4.11
CA LYS A 55 45.10 28.42 -4.66
C LYS A 55 46.09 27.78 -3.68
N ASP A 56 46.63 28.56 -2.73
CA ASP A 56 47.57 28.14 -1.71
C ASP A 56 46.87 27.99 -0.34
N LEU A 57 45.56 27.57 -0.32
CA LEU A 57 44.77 27.44 0.90
C LEU A 57 45.40 26.49 1.91
N ASP A 58 46.05 25.43 1.44
CA ASP A 58 46.72 24.44 2.29
C ASP A 58 47.87 25.04 3.10
N VAL A 59 48.65 25.94 2.51
CA VAL A 59 49.75 26.65 3.17
C VAL A 59 49.20 27.68 4.16
N ILE A 60 48.18 28.43 3.73
CA ILE A 60 47.54 29.46 4.55
C ILE A 60 46.90 28.87 5.79
N ALA A 61 46.13 27.78 5.62
CA ALA A 61 45.44 27.09 6.70
C ALA A 61 46.42 26.47 7.72
N LYS A 62 47.49 25.84 7.24
CA LYS A 62 48.51 25.23 8.08
C LYS A 62 49.40 26.21 8.81
N SER A 63 49.53 27.43 8.34
CA SER A 63 50.38 28.45 8.95
C SER A 63 49.86 28.95 10.30
N GLY A 64 48.58 28.71 10.61
CA GLY A 64 47.93 29.22 11.81
C GLY A 64 47.69 30.77 11.79
N ALA A 65 48.09 31.48 10.73
CA ALA A 65 48.00 32.91 10.64
C ALA A 65 46.56 33.47 10.52
N LEU A 66 45.60 32.61 10.19
CA LEU A 66 44.18 32.96 10.12
C LEU A 66 43.63 33.25 11.55
N GLY A 67 44.18 32.59 12.57
CA GLY A 67 43.80 32.78 13.97
C GLY A 67 42.30 32.57 14.21
N ALA A 68 41.69 33.50 14.98
CA ALA A 68 40.26 33.48 15.25
C ALA A 68 39.40 34.10 14.13
N GLU A 69 39.99 34.67 13.08
CA GLU A 69 39.25 35.33 12.00
C GLU A 69 38.69 34.37 10.97
N ALA A 70 39.19 33.12 10.92
CA ALA A 70 38.66 32.08 10.07
C ALA A 70 38.67 30.70 10.77
N ARG A 71 37.65 29.90 10.49
CA ARG A 71 37.55 28.53 10.93
C ARG A 71 38.10 27.62 9.84
N VAL A 72 39.18 26.89 10.13
CA VAL A 72 39.73 25.89 9.23
C VAL A 72 39.10 24.54 9.50
N VAL A 73 38.67 23.86 8.45
CA VAL A 73 38.03 22.55 8.50
C VAL A 73 38.78 21.61 7.56
N ASP A 74 39.48 20.62 8.14
CA ASP A 74 40.22 19.59 7.40
C ASP A 74 39.48 18.25 7.55
N LEU A 75 38.68 17.89 6.52
CA LEU A 75 37.85 16.68 6.50
C LEU A 75 38.61 15.53 5.88
N LYS A 76 38.70 14.43 6.63
CA LYS A 76 39.31 13.16 6.16
C LYS A 76 38.36 12.44 5.23
N ASP A 77 38.85 11.38 4.55
CA ASP A 77 38.06 10.61 3.56
C ASP A 77 36.75 10.06 4.12
N HIS A 78 36.74 9.69 5.40
CA HIS A 78 35.59 9.17 6.11
C HIS A 78 34.75 10.22 6.84
N GLU A 79 35.06 11.51 6.64
CA GLU A 79 34.37 12.62 7.26
C GLU A 79 33.58 13.43 6.25
N ARG A 80 32.45 13.95 6.67
CA ARG A 80 31.63 14.92 5.99
C ARG A 80 31.26 15.99 6.98
N ALA A 81 30.97 17.19 6.51
CA ALA A 81 30.49 18.24 7.38
C ALA A 81 29.29 18.97 6.82
N VAL A 82 28.49 19.51 7.73
CA VAL A 82 27.42 20.47 7.40
C VAL A 82 27.82 21.81 8.00
N VAL A 83 27.71 22.86 7.21
CA VAL A 83 28.07 24.21 7.59
C VAL A 83 26.82 25.06 7.75
N TRP A 84 26.69 25.69 8.90
CA TRP A 84 25.70 26.71 9.19
C TRP A 84 26.35 28.08 9.23
N VAL A 85 25.70 29.04 8.60
CA VAL A 85 26.11 30.45 8.58
C VAL A 85 24.93 31.28 9.04
N ASP A 86 25.12 32.02 10.11
CA ASP A 86 24.08 32.89 10.70
C ASP A 86 22.78 32.14 10.98
N GLY A 87 22.93 30.86 11.44
CA GLY A 87 21.82 29.98 11.77
C GLY A 87 21.14 29.31 10.57
N ARG A 88 21.66 29.46 9.34
CA ARG A 88 21.14 28.85 8.12
C ARG A 88 22.10 27.80 7.59
N ILE A 89 21.55 26.74 7.00
CA ILE A 89 22.37 25.71 6.36
C ILE A 89 22.94 26.30 5.06
N GLU A 90 24.25 26.43 4.99
CA GLU A 90 24.96 26.95 3.82
C GLU A 90 25.34 25.83 2.85
N ALA A 91 26.02 24.81 3.35
CA ALA A 91 26.48 23.71 2.50
C ALA A 91 26.76 22.42 3.29
N ALA A 92 26.74 21.30 2.55
CA ALA A 92 27.33 20.03 2.95
C ALA A 92 28.67 19.83 2.23
N LEU A 93 29.68 19.44 2.98
CA LEU A 93 31.07 19.35 2.52
C LEU A 93 31.52 17.91 2.33
N LYS A 94 32.21 17.65 1.23
CA LYS A 94 32.98 16.42 0.98
C LYS A 94 34.34 16.46 1.66
N PRO A 95 35.13 15.37 1.69
CA PRO A 95 36.52 15.39 2.16
C PRO A 95 37.33 16.49 1.48
N GLY A 96 38.15 17.15 2.25
CA GLY A 96 39.00 18.23 1.77
C GLY A 96 39.28 19.30 2.83
N LEU A 97 40.09 20.25 2.47
CA LEU A 97 40.46 21.38 3.30
C LEU A 97 39.62 22.62 2.94
N TYR A 98 38.99 23.21 3.95
CA TYR A 98 38.17 24.41 3.80
C TYR A 98 38.55 25.44 4.86
N ALA A 99 38.37 26.70 4.54
CA ALA A 99 38.48 27.77 5.50
C ALA A 99 37.29 28.71 5.33
N LEU A 100 36.69 29.13 6.45
CA LEU A 100 35.49 29.95 6.48
C LEU A 100 35.75 31.17 7.34
N TRP A 101 35.49 32.39 6.80
CA TRP A 101 35.63 33.61 7.55
C TRP A 101 34.57 33.73 8.64
N THR A 102 35.01 34.04 9.86
CA THR A 102 34.14 34.27 11.05
C THR A 102 34.03 35.74 11.44
N VAL A 103 34.62 36.65 10.63
CA VAL A 103 34.70 38.10 10.97
C VAL A 103 33.32 38.76 10.99
N PHE A 104 32.47 38.41 10.03
CA PHE A 104 31.12 38.99 9.87
C PHE A 104 30.02 37.95 10.00
N HIS A 105 30.37 36.68 10.14
CA HIS A 105 29.42 35.57 10.15
C HIS A 105 29.61 34.68 11.37
N ASP A 106 28.50 34.20 11.92
CA ASP A 106 28.52 33.14 12.90
C ASP A 106 28.55 31.79 12.14
N VAL A 107 29.70 31.10 12.23
CA VAL A 107 29.95 29.88 11.48
C VAL A 107 30.00 28.68 12.43
N ARG A 108 29.02 27.80 12.29
CA ARG A 108 28.97 26.51 12.97
C ARG A 108 29.22 25.40 11.95
N VAL A 109 30.12 24.48 12.29
CA VAL A 109 30.43 23.31 11.45
C VAL A 109 30.26 22.07 12.30
N GLU A 110 29.46 21.15 11.81
CA GLU A 110 29.27 19.83 12.40
C GLU A 110 29.88 18.77 11.49
N THR A 111 30.73 17.93 12.07
CA THR A 111 31.44 16.87 11.34
C THR A 111 30.81 15.52 11.68
N PHE A 112 30.59 14.70 10.65
CA PHE A 112 29.97 13.39 10.73
C PHE A 112 30.90 12.33 10.20
N ASP A 113 30.95 11.19 10.91
CA ASP A 113 31.70 10.02 10.50
C ASP A 113 30.84 9.15 9.57
N THR A 114 31.24 9.02 8.33
CA THR A 114 30.51 8.27 7.30
C THR A 114 30.64 6.75 7.43
N ARG A 115 31.48 6.24 8.33
CA ARG A 115 31.52 4.80 8.70
C ARG A 115 30.18 4.37 9.29
N VAL A 116 29.49 5.29 9.98
CA VAL A 116 28.06 5.18 10.30
C VAL A 116 27.31 5.61 9.06
N VAL A 117 26.84 4.64 8.26
CA VAL A 117 26.24 4.88 6.95
C VAL A 117 24.93 5.67 7.07
N ARG A 118 24.17 5.43 8.13
CA ARG A 118 22.91 6.14 8.41
C ARG A 118 23.21 7.54 8.95
N PHE A 119 22.63 8.54 8.29
CA PHE A 119 22.71 9.93 8.75
C PHE A 119 21.45 10.28 9.55
N GLU A 120 21.66 10.70 10.78
CA GLU A 120 20.59 11.10 11.69
C GLU A 120 20.83 12.54 12.14
N HIS A 121 19.84 13.42 11.90
CA HIS A 121 19.87 14.79 12.34
C HIS A 121 18.45 15.34 12.50
N THR A 122 18.23 16.26 13.43
CA THR A 122 16.92 16.91 13.63
C THR A 122 16.45 17.68 12.39
N ASP A 123 17.38 18.32 11.69
CA ASP A 123 17.11 19.14 10.50
C ASP A 123 17.40 18.36 9.20
N LEU A 124 17.23 17.01 9.22
CA LEU A 124 17.57 16.14 8.10
C LEU A 124 16.97 16.60 6.77
N ALA A 125 15.69 16.99 6.76
CA ALA A 125 15.01 17.43 5.55
C ALA A 125 15.63 18.70 4.94
N ALA A 126 16.04 19.64 5.77
CA ALA A 126 16.69 20.87 5.33
C ALA A 126 18.13 20.60 4.85
N ILE A 127 18.87 19.74 5.56
CA ILE A 127 20.24 19.35 5.19
C ILE A 127 20.25 18.60 3.84
N ALA A 128 19.29 17.73 3.60
CA ALA A 128 19.20 16.97 2.34
C ALA A 128 18.98 17.90 1.12
N GLN A 129 18.43 19.09 1.32
CA GLN A 129 18.21 20.10 0.27
C GLN A 129 19.34 21.13 0.20
N ALA A 130 20.30 21.09 1.12
CA ALA A 130 21.41 22.05 1.17
C ALA A 130 22.31 21.92 -0.04
N ARG A 131 23.02 23.01 -0.34
CA ARG A 131 24.07 23.03 -1.39
C ARG A 131 25.11 21.94 -1.13
N GLY A 132 25.39 21.13 -2.13
CA GLY A 132 26.37 20.05 -2.04
C GLY A 132 25.90 18.78 -1.33
N ALA A 133 24.66 18.72 -0.81
CA ALA A 133 24.13 17.55 -0.13
C ALA A 133 23.77 16.40 -1.11
N ALA A 134 23.18 16.71 -2.24
CA ALA A 134 22.69 15.72 -3.23
C ALA A 134 23.73 14.66 -3.68
N PRO A 135 25.01 15.00 -3.91
CA PRO A 135 26.02 13.99 -4.20
C PRO A 135 26.52 13.21 -2.97
N LEU A 136 26.25 13.68 -1.76
CA LEU A 136 26.75 13.11 -0.49
C LEU A 136 25.72 12.27 0.25
N LEU A 137 24.44 12.67 0.16
CA LEU A 137 23.34 12.05 0.87
C LEU A 137 22.31 11.48 -0.10
N GLU A 138 21.78 10.34 0.26
CA GLU A 138 20.58 9.75 -0.31
C GLU A 138 19.47 9.82 0.74
N ALA A 139 18.49 10.66 0.49
CA ALA A 139 17.32 10.79 1.35
C ALA A 139 16.17 9.99 0.78
N SER A 140 15.49 9.22 1.63
CA SER A 140 14.30 8.45 1.30
C SER A 140 13.27 8.65 2.40
N THR A 141 12.01 8.77 2.03
CA THR A 141 10.90 8.84 2.99
C THR A 141 10.12 7.54 2.91
N ILE A 142 9.97 6.88 4.04
CA ILE A 142 9.10 5.70 4.17
C ILE A 142 7.71 6.21 4.54
N GLU A 143 6.72 5.79 3.76
CA GLU A 143 5.33 6.19 3.97
C GLU A 143 4.68 5.50 5.17
N ALA A 144 3.58 6.08 5.66
CA ALA A 144 2.78 5.45 6.71
C ALA A 144 2.19 4.13 6.20
N GLY A 145 2.29 3.08 7.01
CA GLY A 145 1.86 1.74 6.63
C GLY A 145 2.90 0.94 5.83
N HIS A 146 4.11 1.50 5.63
CA HIS A 146 5.23 0.84 5.01
C HIS A 146 6.37 0.56 5.99
N ALA A 147 7.24 -0.38 5.65
CA ALA A 147 8.50 -0.63 6.34
C ALA A 147 9.65 -0.57 5.33
N GLY A 148 10.68 0.20 5.64
CA GLY A 148 11.90 0.26 4.86
C GLY A 148 12.91 -0.77 5.35
N LEU A 149 13.28 -1.73 4.52
CA LEU A 149 14.35 -2.68 4.84
C LEU A 149 15.69 -2.12 4.35
N PHE A 150 16.54 -1.77 5.29
CA PHE A 150 17.86 -1.24 5.00
C PHE A 150 18.88 -2.37 4.89
N PHE A 151 19.50 -2.48 3.72
CA PHE A 151 20.59 -3.40 3.43
C PHE A 151 21.89 -2.63 3.20
N LYS A 152 22.96 -3.05 3.88
CA LYS A 152 24.32 -2.58 3.70
C LYS A 152 25.17 -3.72 3.18
N ASP A 153 25.80 -3.52 2.03
CA ASP A 153 26.67 -4.52 1.39
C ASP A 153 26.00 -5.91 1.26
N GLY A 154 24.68 -5.90 0.98
CA GLY A 154 23.87 -7.10 0.81
C GLY A 154 23.37 -7.76 2.11
N ARG A 155 23.69 -7.20 3.27
CA ARG A 155 23.21 -7.70 4.58
C ARG A 155 22.14 -6.79 5.13
N HIS A 156 21.06 -7.36 5.66
CA HIS A 156 20.06 -6.60 6.39
C HIS A 156 20.66 -6.05 7.69
N GLU A 157 20.55 -4.75 7.87
CA GLU A 157 21.10 -4.04 9.05
C GLU A 157 19.99 -3.50 9.94
N ALA A 158 18.93 -2.99 9.36
CA ALA A 158 17.81 -2.43 10.12
C ALA A 158 16.49 -2.42 9.33
N THR A 159 15.38 -2.48 10.06
CA THR A 159 14.04 -2.18 9.54
C THR A 159 13.67 -0.76 9.98
N LEU A 160 13.40 0.09 8.98
CA LEU A 160 13.13 1.51 9.17
C LEU A 160 11.64 1.74 9.36
N ALA A 161 11.29 2.52 10.36
CA ALA A 161 9.93 2.99 10.59
C ALA A 161 9.52 4.08 9.57
N PRO A 162 8.23 4.38 9.42
CA PRO A 162 7.77 5.50 8.63
C PRO A 162 8.44 6.83 9.05
N GLY A 163 8.80 7.63 8.05
CA GLY A 163 9.48 8.90 8.24
C GLY A 163 10.66 9.12 7.28
N PRO A 164 11.32 10.27 7.39
CA PRO A 164 12.48 10.59 6.57
C PRO A 164 13.74 9.88 7.09
N HIS A 165 14.50 9.29 6.19
CA HIS A 165 15.78 8.66 6.44
C HIS A 165 16.81 9.13 5.42
N ALA A 166 18.08 9.23 5.83
CA ALA A 166 19.16 9.56 4.93
C ALA A 166 20.39 8.69 5.18
N PHE A 167 21.17 8.51 4.11
CA PHE A 167 22.36 7.65 4.12
C PHE A 167 23.48 8.32 3.35
N TRP A 168 24.73 8.09 3.79
CA TRP A 168 25.89 8.60 3.08
C TRP A 168 26.14 7.81 1.80
N LYS A 169 26.21 8.52 0.68
CA LYS A 169 26.60 7.93 -0.62
C LYS A 169 28.08 7.64 -0.70
N GLY A 170 28.44 6.58 -1.44
CA GLY A 170 29.81 6.27 -1.78
C GLY A 170 30.64 5.63 -0.67
N VAL A 171 30.05 5.31 0.47
CA VAL A 171 30.76 4.67 1.60
C VAL A 171 30.50 3.17 1.65
N ALA A 172 29.27 2.75 1.38
CA ALA A 172 28.84 1.37 1.31
C ALA A 172 27.75 1.23 0.23
N LYS A 173 27.49 -0.01 -0.21
CA LYS A 173 26.30 -0.29 -1.06
C LYS A 173 25.05 -0.30 -0.20
N ALA A 174 24.49 0.88 0.04
CA ALA A 174 23.21 1.04 0.72
C ALA A 174 22.07 0.75 -0.24
N ARG A 175 21.06 -0.03 0.20
CA ARG A 175 19.82 -0.28 -0.53
C ARG A 175 18.67 -0.29 0.46
N ILE A 176 17.63 0.45 0.13
CA ILE A 176 16.36 0.43 0.87
C ILE A 176 15.34 -0.29 0.00
N LEU A 177 14.66 -1.27 0.57
CA LEU A 177 13.48 -1.89 -0.02
C LEU A 177 12.27 -1.43 0.78
N ASP A 178 11.35 -0.76 0.10
CA ASP A 178 10.09 -0.32 0.68
C ASP A 178 9.04 -1.41 0.55
N VAL A 179 8.43 -1.81 1.66
CA VAL A 179 7.44 -2.89 1.73
C VAL A 179 6.15 -2.35 2.33
N ASP A 180 5.06 -2.44 1.57
CA ASP A 180 3.72 -2.07 2.04
C ASP A 180 3.18 -3.15 2.98
N LEU A 181 2.85 -2.74 4.22
CA LEU A 181 2.33 -3.61 5.29
C LEU A 181 0.80 -3.63 5.36
N ARG A 182 0.14 -2.77 4.58
CA ARG A 182 -1.33 -2.69 4.54
C ARG A 182 -1.92 -3.94 3.91
N GLU A 183 -3.21 -4.11 4.12
CA GLU A 183 -3.95 -5.18 3.44
C GLU A 183 -3.98 -4.94 1.93
N GLN A 184 -3.63 -5.97 1.19
CA GLN A 184 -3.57 -6.01 -0.26
C GLN A 184 -4.43 -7.15 -0.78
N VAL A 185 -4.85 -7.05 -2.02
CA VAL A 185 -5.70 -8.04 -2.66
C VAL A 185 -5.00 -8.61 -3.88
N VAL A 186 -5.08 -9.93 -4.02
CA VAL A 186 -4.67 -10.66 -5.22
C VAL A 186 -5.87 -11.38 -5.79
N ASP A 187 -6.24 -11.02 -7.01
CA ASP A 187 -7.22 -11.75 -7.81
C ASP A 187 -6.55 -12.97 -8.44
N VAL A 188 -6.97 -14.16 -8.00
CA VAL A 188 -6.54 -15.42 -8.61
C VAL A 188 -7.48 -15.72 -9.77
N ALA A 189 -7.03 -15.36 -10.98
CA ALA A 189 -7.79 -15.58 -12.19
C ALA A 189 -8.05 -17.08 -12.42
N GLY A 190 -9.30 -17.38 -12.70
CA GLY A 190 -9.78 -18.74 -12.88
C GLY A 190 -9.11 -19.45 -14.05
N GLN A 191 -8.44 -20.52 -13.73
CA GLN A 191 -8.02 -21.51 -14.72
C GLN A 191 -9.14 -22.50 -14.93
N GLU A 192 -9.16 -23.11 -16.09
CA GLU A 192 -10.03 -24.25 -16.32
C GLU A 192 -9.56 -25.41 -15.45
N ILE A 193 -10.42 -25.85 -14.56
CA ILE A 193 -10.18 -26.94 -13.61
C ILE A 193 -11.25 -27.99 -13.83
N MET A 194 -10.83 -29.24 -13.87
CA MET A 194 -11.75 -30.40 -13.98
C MET A 194 -12.05 -30.90 -12.57
N THR A 195 -13.33 -31.07 -12.26
CA THR A 195 -13.84 -31.68 -11.03
C THR A 195 -13.66 -33.20 -11.04
N ALA A 196 -13.92 -33.89 -9.92
CA ALA A 196 -13.83 -35.33 -9.79
C ALA A 196 -14.80 -36.07 -10.77
N ASP A 197 -15.97 -35.48 -11.01
CA ASP A 197 -16.99 -35.95 -11.96
C ASP A 197 -16.73 -35.52 -13.42
N LYS A 198 -15.50 -35.06 -13.72
CA LYS A 198 -15.01 -34.68 -15.05
C LYS A 198 -15.71 -33.50 -15.71
N VAL A 199 -16.32 -32.62 -14.90
CA VAL A 199 -16.87 -31.36 -15.39
C VAL A 199 -15.78 -30.29 -15.36
N THR A 200 -15.54 -29.66 -16.50
CA THR A 200 -14.63 -28.52 -16.58
C THR A 200 -15.35 -27.26 -16.16
N LEU A 201 -14.76 -26.51 -15.25
CA LEU A 201 -15.27 -25.21 -14.79
C LEU A 201 -14.14 -24.19 -14.71
N ARG A 202 -14.50 -22.91 -14.77
CA ARG A 202 -13.58 -21.81 -14.49
C ARG A 202 -13.97 -21.16 -13.16
N LEU A 203 -12.98 -21.03 -12.27
CA LEU A 203 -13.20 -20.51 -10.92
C LEU A 203 -12.28 -19.33 -10.66
N ASN A 204 -12.83 -18.23 -10.15
CA ASN A 204 -12.08 -17.06 -9.69
C ASN A 204 -12.09 -17.02 -8.17
N ALA A 205 -10.92 -16.76 -7.58
CA ALA A 205 -10.78 -16.57 -6.16
C ALA A 205 -10.10 -15.21 -5.86
N VAL A 206 -10.37 -14.69 -4.70
CA VAL A 206 -9.76 -13.44 -4.20
C VAL A 206 -9.06 -13.77 -2.90
N VAL A 207 -7.80 -13.35 -2.80
CA VAL A 207 -6.99 -13.50 -1.59
C VAL A 207 -6.64 -12.12 -1.05
N THR A 208 -7.12 -11.81 0.14
CA THR A 208 -6.70 -10.63 0.89
C THR A 208 -5.57 -11.04 1.82
N TYR A 209 -4.47 -10.31 1.79
CA TYR A 209 -3.28 -10.61 2.57
C TYR A 209 -2.60 -9.33 3.05
N LYS A 210 -1.73 -9.46 4.05
CA LYS A 210 -0.81 -8.41 4.49
C LYS A 210 0.59 -9.01 4.70
N VAL A 211 1.61 -8.17 4.66
CA VAL A 211 2.97 -8.58 4.99
C VAL A 211 3.16 -8.48 6.51
N ALA A 212 3.29 -9.63 7.17
CA ALA A 212 3.49 -9.70 8.62
C ALA A 212 4.98 -9.60 9.01
N ASP A 213 5.85 -10.20 8.20
CA ASP A 213 7.30 -10.13 8.38
C ASP A 213 7.95 -9.66 7.06
N PRO A 214 8.22 -8.36 6.93
CA PRO A 214 8.73 -7.79 5.69
C PRO A 214 10.13 -8.34 5.31
N LEU A 215 10.95 -8.68 6.30
CA LEU A 215 12.28 -9.25 6.03
C LEU A 215 12.15 -10.63 5.38
N LYS A 216 11.34 -11.51 5.95
CA LYS A 216 11.08 -12.83 5.35
C LYS A 216 10.45 -12.71 3.97
N ALA A 217 9.53 -11.76 3.78
CA ALA A 217 8.83 -11.59 2.52
C ALA A 217 9.79 -11.28 1.35
N VAL A 218 10.86 -10.54 1.59
CA VAL A 218 11.81 -10.16 0.52
C VAL A 218 13.07 -11.04 0.47
N THR A 219 13.33 -11.87 1.50
CA THR A 219 14.54 -12.72 1.52
C THR A 219 14.24 -14.18 1.21
N THR A 220 13.01 -14.65 1.44
CA THR A 220 12.66 -16.06 1.23
C THR A 220 12.25 -16.33 -0.21
N VAL A 221 11.56 -15.40 -0.85
CA VAL A 221 11.09 -15.49 -2.23
C VAL A 221 11.40 -14.20 -2.99
N GLU A 222 11.57 -14.30 -4.30
CA GLU A 222 11.87 -13.15 -5.15
C GLU A 222 10.69 -12.15 -5.18
N ASP A 223 9.48 -12.68 -5.30
CA ASP A 223 8.23 -11.91 -5.29
C ASP A 223 7.17 -12.69 -4.50
N TYR A 224 6.91 -12.21 -3.29
CA TYR A 224 5.94 -12.84 -2.39
C TYR A 224 4.50 -12.78 -2.92
N ARG A 225 4.16 -11.77 -3.72
CA ARG A 225 2.84 -11.64 -4.34
C ARG A 225 2.62 -12.71 -5.40
N GLN A 226 3.61 -12.93 -6.24
CA GLN A 226 3.57 -14.00 -7.23
C GLN A 226 3.64 -15.39 -6.57
N ALA A 227 4.41 -15.54 -5.50
CA ALA A 227 4.46 -16.78 -4.74
C ALA A 227 3.09 -17.13 -4.14
N LEU A 228 2.42 -16.15 -3.47
CA LEU A 228 1.06 -16.29 -2.96
C LEU A 228 0.08 -16.67 -4.07
N TYR A 229 0.14 -15.99 -5.22
CA TYR A 229 -0.71 -16.27 -6.36
C TYR A 229 -0.57 -17.73 -6.83
N ARG A 230 0.67 -18.22 -6.99
CA ARG A 230 0.95 -19.61 -7.39
C ARG A 230 0.45 -20.64 -6.36
N GLU A 231 0.68 -20.38 -5.07
CA GLU A 231 0.20 -21.28 -4.01
C GLU A 231 -1.32 -21.34 -3.96
N ALA A 232 -1.99 -20.21 -4.13
CA ALA A 232 -3.44 -20.16 -4.22
C ALA A 232 -3.98 -20.92 -5.45
N GLN A 233 -3.33 -20.79 -6.61
CA GLN A 233 -3.70 -21.55 -7.80
C GLN A 233 -3.54 -23.07 -7.60
N LEU A 234 -2.42 -23.50 -7.00
CA LEU A 234 -2.17 -24.91 -6.72
C LEU A 234 -3.18 -25.48 -5.71
N ALA A 235 -3.50 -24.69 -4.67
CA ALA A 235 -4.52 -25.08 -3.70
C ALA A 235 -5.90 -25.23 -4.36
N LEU A 236 -6.31 -24.24 -5.17
CA LEU A 236 -7.56 -24.29 -5.93
C LEU A 236 -7.65 -25.54 -6.77
N ARG A 237 -6.62 -25.82 -7.56
CA ARG A 237 -6.61 -27.03 -8.42
C ARG A 237 -6.71 -28.32 -7.61
N GLY A 238 -6.00 -28.39 -6.48
CA GLY A 238 -6.03 -29.56 -5.60
C GLY A 238 -7.39 -29.81 -5.00
N VAL A 239 -8.01 -28.79 -4.42
CA VAL A 239 -9.31 -28.90 -3.72
C VAL A 239 -10.46 -29.15 -4.69
N ILE A 240 -10.49 -28.42 -5.82
CA ILE A 240 -11.56 -28.55 -6.82
C ILE A 240 -11.49 -29.91 -7.54
N GLY A 241 -10.27 -30.34 -7.90
CA GLY A 241 -10.09 -31.62 -8.64
C GLY A 241 -10.48 -32.86 -7.86
N THR A 242 -10.62 -32.77 -6.54
CA THR A 242 -11.04 -33.91 -5.68
C THR A 242 -12.53 -33.89 -5.35
N ARG A 243 -13.29 -32.89 -5.77
CA ARG A 243 -14.72 -32.71 -5.43
C ARG A 243 -15.62 -32.82 -6.66
N GLU A 244 -16.84 -33.28 -6.43
CA GLU A 244 -17.91 -33.26 -7.43
C GLU A 244 -18.51 -31.84 -7.54
N LEU A 245 -19.04 -31.51 -8.71
CA LEU A 245 -19.64 -30.20 -9.00
C LEU A 245 -20.79 -29.86 -8.04
N ASP A 246 -21.69 -30.82 -7.80
CA ASP A 246 -22.85 -30.58 -6.91
C ASP A 246 -22.42 -30.23 -5.48
N VAL A 247 -21.38 -30.89 -4.95
CA VAL A 247 -20.82 -30.59 -3.63
C VAL A 247 -20.18 -29.19 -3.61
N LEU A 248 -19.44 -28.84 -4.66
CA LEU A 248 -18.82 -27.53 -4.81
C LEU A 248 -19.84 -26.40 -4.84
N LEU A 249 -20.96 -26.58 -5.53
CA LEU A 249 -22.02 -25.59 -5.66
C LEU A 249 -22.90 -25.48 -4.41
N SER A 250 -23.07 -26.59 -3.68
CA SER A 250 -23.92 -26.62 -2.47
C SER A 250 -23.25 -25.99 -1.24
N ASP A 251 -21.92 -26.11 -1.07
CA ASP A 251 -21.18 -25.60 0.09
C ASP A 251 -19.87 -24.90 -0.32
N LYS A 252 -20.02 -23.76 -0.98
CA LYS A 252 -18.89 -22.90 -1.39
C LYS A 252 -18.07 -22.40 -0.20
N ASP A 253 -18.72 -22.18 0.94
CA ASP A 253 -18.07 -21.65 2.14
C ASP A 253 -17.16 -22.70 2.80
N ALA A 254 -17.53 -23.97 2.80
CA ALA A 254 -16.66 -25.03 3.28
C ALA A 254 -15.42 -25.17 2.38
N VAL A 255 -15.61 -25.09 1.06
CA VAL A 255 -14.49 -25.11 0.11
C VAL A 255 -13.56 -23.93 0.30
N ALA A 256 -14.11 -22.72 0.50
CA ALA A 256 -13.32 -21.53 0.77
C ALA A 256 -12.51 -21.64 2.07
N ARG A 257 -13.10 -22.18 3.13
CA ARG A 257 -12.40 -22.41 4.41
C ARG A 257 -11.26 -23.41 4.29
N GLU A 258 -11.44 -24.48 3.55
CA GLU A 258 -10.38 -25.47 3.31
C GLU A 258 -9.24 -24.86 2.50
N LEU A 259 -9.57 -24.13 1.43
CA LEU A 259 -8.60 -23.38 0.64
C LEU A 259 -7.82 -22.37 1.48
N ASP A 260 -8.50 -21.60 2.32
CA ASP A 260 -7.88 -20.63 3.24
C ASP A 260 -6.86 -21.33 4.16
N GLY A 261 -7.24 -22.47 4.76
CA GLY A 261 -6.35 -23.24 5.62
C GLY A 261 -5.09 -23.75 4.89
N ILE A 262 -5.25 -24.27 3.67
CA ILE A 262 -4.13 -24.75 2.88
C ILE A 262 -3.20 -23.62 2.46
N VAL A 263 -3.76 -22.51 1.96
CA VAL A 263 -2.97 -21.35 1.50
C VAL A 263 -2.23 -20.71 2.67
N ARG A 264 -2.90 -20.48 3.81
CA ARG A 264 -2.26 -19.97 5.04
C ARG A 264 -1.06 -20.80 5.46
N ALA A 265 -1.22 -22.13 5.50
CA ALA A 265 -0.13 -23.03 5.90
C ALA A 265 1.07 -22.93 4.97
N ARG A 266 0.84 -22.80 3.65
CA ARG A 266 1.90 -22.74 2.64
C ARG A 266 2.64 -21.40 2.63
N VAL A 267 1.92 -20.27 2.82
CA VAL A 267 2.53 -18.94 2.73
C VAL A 267 3.09 -18.43 4.05
N ALA A 268 2.82 -19.08 5.17
CA ALA A 268 3.37 -18.71 6.47
C ALA A 268 4.91 -18.64 6.46
N GLY A 269 5.56 -19.47 5.63
CA GLY A 269 7.02 -19.44 5.44
C GLY A 269 7.56 -18.20 4.73
N PHE A 270 6.71 -17.47 4.01
CA PHE A 270 7.10 -16.29 3.21
C PHE A 270 6.96 -14.96 3.98
N GLY A 271 6.57 -14.99 5.25
CA GLY A 271 6.31 -13.77 6.02
C GLY A 271 5.03 -13.03 5.62
N VAL A 272 4.13 -13.69 4.88
CA VAL A 272 2.83 -13.18 4.45
C VAL A 272 1.73 -13.82 5.28
N GLU A 273 0.77 -13.03 5.73
CA GLU A 273 -0.41 -13.46 6.44
C GLU A 273 -1.65 -13.30 5.54
N VAL A 274 -2.35 -14.40 5.29
CA VAL A 274 -3.65 -14.36 4.59
C VAL A 274 -4.72 -13.90 5.57
N VAL A 275 -5.37 -12.78 5.27
CA VAL A 275 -6.49 -12.23 6.06
C VAL A 275 -7.77 -12.99 5.72
N ALA A 276 -8.07 -13.10 4.43
CA ALA A 276 -9.24 -13.80 3.92
C ALA A 276 -8.99 -14.39 2.54
N LEU A 277 -9.61 -15.54 2.29
CA LEU A 277 -9.68 -16.14 0.96
C LEU A 277 -11.14 -16.45 0.63
N GLY A 278 -11.60 -16.01 -0.51
CA GLY A 278 -12.97 -16.21 -0.97
C GLY A 278 -13.05 -16.68 -2.42
N ILE A 279 -14.03 -17.53 -2.70
CA ILE A 279 -14.39 -17.89 -4.07
C ILE A 279 -15.32 -16.78 -4.59
N ARG A 280 -14.89 -16.10 -5.65
CA ARG A 280 -15.66 -15.01 -6.24
C ARG A 280 -16.73 -15.53 -7.19
N ASP A 281 -16.31 -16.26 -8.22
CA ASP A 281 -17.19 -16.73 -9.29
C ASP A 281 -16.86 -18.18 -9.66
N VAL A 282 -17.92 -18.96 -9.97
CA VAL A 282 -17.83 -20.27 -10.57
C VAL A 282 -18.52 -20.20 -11.93
N ILE A 283 -17.76 -20.34 -12.99
CA ILE A 283 -18.25 -20.23 -14.37
C ILE A 283 -18.26 -21.62 -14.98
N LEU A 284 -19.45 -22.06 -15.34
CA LEU A 284 -19.65 -23.35 -16.04
C LEU A 284 -19.67 -23.13 -17.57
N PRO A 285 -19.24 -24.13 -18.36
CA PRO A 285 -19.49 -24.13 -19.81
C PRO A 285 -20.97 -23.98 -20.13
N GLY A 286 -21.29 -23.29 -21.22
CA GLY A 286 -22.68 -22.99 -21.60
C GLY A 286 -23.58 -24.23 -21.68
N GLU A 287 -23.13 -25.29 -22.31
CA GLU A 287 -23.86 -26.57 -22.43
C GLU A 287 -24.19 -27.20 -21.06
N MET A 288 -23.26 -27.13 -20.11
CA MET A 288 -23.48 -27.66 -18.76
C MET A 288 -24.47 -26.79 -17.98
N LYS A 289 -24.39 -25.45 -18.13
CA LYS A 289 -25.34 -24.53 -17.53
C LYS A 289 -26.77 -24.82 -18.02
N ASP A 290 -26.96 -25.04 -19.33
CA ASP A 290 -28.26 -25.34 -19.91
C ASP A 290 -28.81 -26.70 -19.43
N LEU A 291 -27.94 -27.71 -19.29
CA LEU A 291 -28.32 -29.00 -18.73
C LEU A 291 -28.77 -28.89 -17.26
N MET A 292 -28.03 -28.16 -16.44
CA MET A 292 -28.39 -27.92 -15.04
C MET A 292 -29.68 -27.12 -14.88
N ASN A 293 -29.92 -26.13 -15.74
CA ASN A 293 -31.16 -25.39 -15.77
C ASN A 293 -32.34 -26.31 -16.08
N LYS A 294 -32.25 -27.18 -17.08
CA LYS A 294 -33.28 -28.18 -17.41
C LYS A 294 -33.57 -29.13 -16.24
N VAL A 295 -32.54 -29.62 -15.55
CA VAL A 295 -32.71 -30.48 -14.38
C VAL A 295 -33.40 -29.72 -13.24
N THR A 296 -33.04 -28.46 -13.02
CA THR A 296 -33.63 -27.62 -11.99
C THR A 296 -35.11 -27.30 -12.31
N GLU A 297 -35.42 -26.96 -13.55
CA GLU A 297 -36.79 -26.74 -14.05
C GLU A 297 -37.65 -27.99 -13.83
N ALA A 298 -37.12 -29.16 -14.20
CA ALA A 298 -37.83 -30.45 -14.03
C ALA A 298 -38.10 -30.75 -12.54
N LYS A 299 -37.12 -30.53 -11.65
CA LYS A 299 -37.30 -30.69 -10.20
C LYS A 299 -38.35 -29.73 -9.65
N LYS A 300 -38.28 -28.46 -10.02
CA LYS A 300 -39.27 -27.42 -9.57
C LYS A 300 -40.67 -27.72 -10.10
N ALA A 301 -40.79 -28.16 -11.35
CA ALA A 301 -42.08 -28.59 -11.92
C ALA A 301 -42.66 -29.79 -11.15
N ALA A 302 -41.83 -30.78 -10.81
CA ALA A 302 -42.26 -31.94 -10.04
C ALA A 302 -42.70 -31.53 -8.61
N GLU A 303 -41.95 -30.69 -7.94
CA GLU A 303 -42.31 -30.16 -6.63
C GLU A 303 -43.65 -29.36 -6.65
N ALA A 304 -43.80 -28.49 -7.66
CA ALA A 304 -45.05 -27.73 -7.86
C ALA A 304 -46.25 -28.69 -8.10
N ALA A 305 -46.07 -29.70 -8.98
CA ALA A 305 -47.14 -30.70 -9.22
C ALA A 305 -47.48 -31.49 -7.95
N LEU A 306 -46.49 -31.84 -7.11
CA LEU A 306 -46.75 -32.53 -5.83
C LEU A 306 -47.55 -31.64 -4.86
N ILE A 307 -47.17 -30.33 -4.74
CA ILE A 307 -47.89 -29.37 -3.92
C ILE A 307 -49.33 -29.22 -4.41
N THR A 308 -49.54 -29.00 -5.71
CA THR A 308 -50.85 -28.87 -6.31
C THR A 308 -51.74 -30.08 -6.03
N ARG A 309 -51.22 -31.31 -6.20
CA ARG A 309 -51.99 -32.55 -5.91
C ARG A 309 -52.31 -32.72 -4.42
N ARG A 310 -51.40 -32.28 -3.50
CA ARG A 310 -51.67 -32.29 -2.07
C ARG A 310 -52.78 -31.30 -1.69
N GLU A 311 -52.75 -30.09 -2.26
CA GLU A 311 -53.77 -29.08 -2.06
C GLU A 311 -55.12 -29.52 -2.63
N GLU A 312 -55.15 -30.08 -3.82
CA GLU A 312 -56.34 -30.67 -4.44
C GLU A 312 -56.96 -31.75 -3.54
N THR A 313 -56.11 -32.69 -3.04
CA THR A 313 -56.54 -33.75 -2.15
C THR A 313 -57.06 -33.17 -0.80
N ALA A 314 -56.41 -32.15 -0.27
CA ALA A 314 -56.89 -31.45 0.96
C ALA A 314 -58.21 -30.73 0.73
N ALA A 315 -58.36 -30.07 -0.42
CA ALA A 315 -59.60 -29.41 -0.83
C ALA A 315 -60.76 -30.45 -0.98
N MET A 316 -60.51 -31.58 -1.66
CA MET A 316 -61.53 -32.63 -1.79
C MET A 316 -61.91 -33.25 -0.44
N ARG A 317 -60.98 -33.49 0.46
CA ARG A 317 -61.27 -33.94 1.84
C ARG A 317 -62.08 -32.92 2.62
N SER A 318 -61.75 -31.67 2.51
CA SER A 318 -62.52 -30.53 3.12
C SER A 318 -63.92 -30.49 2.58
N GLN A 319 -64.09 -30.60 1.24
CA GLN A 319 -65.41 -30.63 0.60
C GLN A 319 -66.26 -31.86 1.05
N ALA A 320 -65.61 -33.05 1.10
CA ALA A 320 -66.27 -34.27 1.57
C ALA A 320 -66.72 -34.17 3.06
N ASN A 321 -65.86 -33.57 3.92
CA ASN A 321 -66.26 -33.31 5.28
C ASN A 321 -67.38 -32.28 5.41
N THR A 322 -67.35 -31.23 4.59
CA THR A 322 -68.42 -30.23 4.52
C THR A 322 -69.73 -30.88 4.04
N ALA A 323 -69.69 -31.71 3.03
CA ALA A 323 -70.89 -32.46 2.55
C ALA A 323 -71.49 -33.36 3.67
N LYS A 324 -70.63 -34.07 4.41
CA LYS A 324 -71.08 -34.86 5.57
C LYS A 324 -71.76 -34.04 6.67
N ILE A 325 -71.24 -32.85 6.93
CA ILE A 325 -71.82 -31.92 7.94
C ILE A 325 -73.16 -31.37 7.43
N LEU A 326 -73.27 -31.07 6.18
CA LEU A 326 -74.53 -30.58 5.55
C LEU A 326 -75.61 -31.69 5.53
N GLU A 327 -75.23 -32.94 5.22
CA GLU A 327 -76.14 -34.09 5.29
C GLU A 327 -76.67 -34.32 6.69
N SER A 328 -75.87 -34.14 7.76
CA SER A 328 -76.23 -34.34 9.12
C SER A 328 -77.07 -33.19 9.72
N SER A 329 -77.16 -32.02 9.05
CA SER A 329 -77.83 -30.82 9.57
C SER A 329 -78.73 -30.14 8.51
N PRO A 330 -79.98 -30.41 8.41
CA PRO A 330 -80.91 -29.83 7.45
C PRO A 330 -80.93 -28.30 7.45
N THR A 331 -80.70 -27.71 8.61
CA THR A 331 -80.71 -26.23 8.78
C THR A 331 -79.49 -25.61 8.10
N LEU A 332 -78.30 -26.23 8.22
CA LEU A 332 -77.07 -25.78 7.59
C LEU A 332 -77.17 -25.97 6.05
N MET A 333 -77.78 -27.06 5.61
CA MET A 333 -78.02 -27.30 4.19
C MET A 333 -78.89 -26.17 3.56
N ARG A 334 -79.93 -25.76 4.26
CA ARG A 334 -80.81 -24.65 3.83
C ARG A 334 -80.10 -23.31 3.79
N LEU A 335 -79.24 -23.04 4.77
CA LEU A 335 -78.45 -21.83 4.85
C LEU A 335 -77.43 -21.78 3.67
N ARG A 336 -76.80 -22.89 3.34
CA ARG A 336 -75.85 -23.01 2.21
C ARG A 336 -76.54 -22.88 0.84
N GLU A 337 -77.78 -23.38 0.70
CA GLU A 337 -78.60 -23.18 -0.48
C GLU A 337 -78.92 -21.69 -0.69
N LEU A 338 -79.20 -20.96 0.38
CA LEU A 338 -79.48 -19.53 0.32
C LEU A 338 -78.20 -18.74 -0.04
N GLU A 339 -77.01 -19.05 0.55
CA GLU A 339 -75.74 -18.46 0.19
C GLU A 339 -75.36 -18.68 -1.28
N VAL A 340 -75.61 -19.87 -1.83
CA VAL A 340 -75.37 -20.17 -3.24
C VAL A 340 -76.28 -19.37 -4.13
N LEU A 341 -77.57 -19.24 -3.74
CA LEU A 341 -78.56 -18.40 -4.46
C LEU A 341 -78.17 -16.91 -4.42
N GLU A 342 -77.66 -16.40 -3.31
CA GLU A 342 -77.17 -15.04 -3.17
C GLU A 342 -76.00 -14.79 -4.13
N LYS A 343 -74.97 -15.68 -4.15
CA LYS A 343 -73.85 -15.60 -5.08
C LYS A 343 -74.24 -15.71 -6.57
N VAL A 344 -75.26 -16.49 -6.86
CA VAL A 344 -75.79 -16.62 -8.22
C VAL A 344 -76.58 -15.38 -8.61
N SER A 345 -77.34 -14.80 -7.68
CA SER A 345 -78.11 -13.57 -7.92
C SER A 345 -77.24 -12.34 -8.11
N GLU A 346 -76.07 -12.29 -7.47
CA GLU A 346 -75.06 -11.22 -7.67
C GLU A 346 -74.45 -11.21 -9.09
N LYS A 347 -74.45 -12.38 -9.75
CA LYS A 347 -73.79 -12.54 -11.07
C LYS A 347 -74.76 -12.67 -12.27
N ALA A 348 -76.03 -12.82 -12.02
CA ALA A 348 -77.03 -12.97 -13.08
C ALA A 348 -78.37 -12.36 -12.64
N ASN A 349 -79.11 -11.75 -13.56
CA ASN A 349 -80.51 -11.36 -13.36
C ASN A 349 -81.35 -12.63 -13.24
N LEU A 350 -81.54 -13.11 -12.01
CA LEU A 350 -82.37 -14.31 -11.76
C LEU A 350 -83.67 -13.96 -11.08
N THR A 351 -84.81 -14.37 -11.72
CA THR A 351 -86.11 -14.37 -11.03
C THR A 351 -86.32 -15.72 -10.37
N VAL A 352 -86.32 -15.79 -9.03
CA VAL A 352 -86.52 -17.00 -8.26
C VAL A 352 -88.00 -17.10 -7.87
N VAL A 353 -88.64 -18.13 -8.32
CA VAL A 353 -90.06 -18.42 -7.90
C VAL A 353 -89.99 -19.46 -6.73
N LEU A 354 -90.32 -19.01 -5.51
CA LEU A 354 -90.40 -19.83 -4.31
C LEU A 354 -91.71 -20.62 -4.27
N GLY A 355 -91.62 -21.97 -4.35
CA GLY A 355 -92.70 -22.88 -4.13
C GLY A 355 -92.55 -23.65 -2.82
N GLU A 356 -93.65 -24.20 -2.26
CA GLU A 356 -93.74 -24.85 -0.95
C GLU A 356 -92.95 -26.17 -0.78
N LYS A 357 -92.28 -26.70 -1.80
CA LYS A 357 -91.42 -27.90 -1.70
C LYS A 357 -90.05 -27.57 -2.27
N GLY A 358 -89.04 -27.67 -1.39
CA GLY A 358 -87.61 -27.59 -1.56
C GLY A 358 -87.02 -26.93 -2.83
N LEU A 359 -86.07 -26.00 -2.64
CA LEU A 359 -85.42 -25.19 -3.69
C LEU A 359 -84.67 -25.99 -4.81
N ALA A 360 -84.37 -27.27 -4.57
CA ALA A 360 -83.63 -28.10 -5.53
C ALA A 360 -84.43 -28.52 -6.75
N ASP A 361 -85.81 -28.55 -6.68
CA ASP A 361 -86.62 -29.09 -7.72
C ASP A 361 -87.17 -28.09 -8.77
N ARG A 362 -86.91 -26.80 -8.59
CA ARG A 362 -87.44 -25.74 -9.46
C ARG A 362 -86.45 -24.63 -9.82
N VAL A 363 -85.33 -24.97 -10.36
CA VAL A 363 -84.61 -23.99 -11.19
C VAL A 363 -84.95 -24.22 -12.65
N VAL A 364 -85.98 -23.60 -13.12
CA VAL A 364 -86.30 -23.51 -14.56
C VAL A 364 -85.47 -22.34 -15.08
N LYS A 365 -84.48 -22.63 -15.95
CA LYS A 365 -83.84 -21.64 -16.80
C LYS A 365 -84.94 -21.02 -17.71
N LEU A 366 -85.26 -19.77 -17.48
CA LEU A 366 -85.86 -18.90 -18.51
C LEU A 366 -84.71 -18.22 -19.20
N LEU A 367 -84.45 -18.61 -20.41
CA LEU A 367 -83.66 -17.88 -21.38
C LEU A 367 -84.47 -16.64 -21.86
#